data_c74f66b3931a30a6b18c369d690c9793
#
_entry.id   c74f66b3931a30a6b18c369d690c9793
#
_cell.length_a   1.000
_cell.length_b   1.000
_cell.length_c   1.000
_cell.angle_alpha   90.00
_cell.angle_beta   90.00
_cell.angle_gamma   90.00
#
_symmetry.space_group_name_H-M   'P 1'
#
loop_
_entity.id
_entity.type
_entity.pdbx_description
1 polymer ?
#
loop_
_entity_poly.entity_id
_entity_poly.type
_entity_poly.pdbx_seq_one_letter_code
_entity_poly.pdbx_strand_id
1 'polypeptide(L)'
;MISRLTVLGKEYNVQYLSETELPDRLGETYTEQSLIKIRSGQSKFDEADTLLHECIHALDERFQLNLTERQVYCTTVGLLCLFKDNPDMLQYISSVIDKREV
;
A
#
# COMPACT_ATOMS: atom_id res chain seq x y z
N MET A 1 9.97 4.81 -8.58
CA MET A 1 9.59 3.59 -7.84
C MET A 1 9.78 3.83 -6.36
N ILE A 2 8.76 3.56 -5.55
CA ILE A 2 8.83 3.77 -4.11
C ILE A 2 9.66 2.67 -3.48
N SER A 3 10.76 3.01 -2.80
CA SER A 3 11.64 2.06 -2.14
C SER A 3 11.54 2.09 -0.61
N ARG A 4 10.94 3.14 -0.06
CA ARG A 4 10.68 3.28 1.37
C ARG A 4 9.38 4.04 1.59
N LEU A 5 8.69 3.72 2.67
CA LEU A 5 7.50 4.45 3.08
C LEU A 5 7.33 4.36 4.58
N THR A 6 6.55 5.28 5.13
CA THR A 6 6.31 5.33 6.58
C THR A 6 4.84 5.08 6.84
N VAL A 7 4.56 4.15 7.74
CA VAL A 7 3.19 3.83 8.18
C VAL A 7 3.11 4.11 9.68
N LEU A 8 2.38 5.15 10.04
CA LEU A 8 2.17 5.54 11.43
C LEU A 8 3.50 5.65 12.21
N GLY A 9 4.47 6.34 11.60
CA GLY A 9 5.77 6.58 12.21
C GLY A 9 6.79 5.45 12.05
N LYS A 10 6.39 4.31 11.51
CA LYS A 10 7.29 3.18 11.29
C LYS A 10 7.72 3.14 9.84
N GLU A 11 9.02 3.14 9.58
CA GLU A 11 9.56 3.09 8.23
C GLU A 11 9.64 1.64 7.73
N TYR A 12 9.16 1.44 6.50
CA TYR A 12 9.23 0.15 5.81
C TYR A 12 10.12 0.28 4.59
N ASN A 13 10.93 -0.74 4.34
CA ASN A 13 11.62 -0.90 3.07
C ASN A 13 10.68 -1.60 2.09
N VAL A 14 10.71 -1.20 0.82
CA VAL A 14 9.91 -1.81 -0.23
C VAL A 14 10.86 -2.46 -1.23
N GLN A 15 10.73 -3.78 -1.41
CA GLN A 15 11.52 -4.56 -2.33
C GLN A 15 10.67 -5.05 -3.50
N TYR A 16 11.23 -4.96 -4.71
CA TYR A 16 10.58 -5.43 -5.92
C TYR A 16 11.27 -6.71 -6.36
N LEU A 17 10.54 -7.81 -6.33
CA LEU A 17 11.10 -9.15 -6.51
C LEU A 17 10.51 -9.85 -7.73
N SER A 18 11.28 -10.76 -8.33
CA SER A 18 10.85 -11.56 -9.45
C SER A 18 9.80 -12.59 -9.04
N GLU A 19 9.14 -13.19 -10.02
CA GLU A 19 8.20 -14.29 -9.78
C GLU A 19 8.88 -15.47 -9.08
N THR A 20 10.14 -15.72 -9.39
CA THR A 20 10.90 -16.79 -8.73
C THR A 20 11.13 -16.50 -7.26
N GLU A 21 11.39 -15.25 -6.92
CA GLU A 21 11.66 -14.82 -5.54
C GLU A 21 10.39 -14.63 -4.72
N LEU A 22 9.28 -14.32 -5.38
CA LEU A 22 7.98 -14.12 -4.73
C LEU A 22 6.91 -14.91 -5.51
N PRO A 23 6.91 -16.24 -5.40
CA PRO A 23 5.94 -17.06 -6.14
C PRO A 23 4.54 -16.96 -5.55
N ASP A 24 3.55 -17.19 -6.39
CA ASP A 24 2.14 -17.36 -6.03
C ASP A 24 1.47 -16.16 -5.36
N ARG A 25 2.12 -15.01 -5.30
CA ARG A 25 1.51 -13.78 -4.78
C ARG A 25 2.14 -12.55 -5.38
N LEU A 26 1.39 -11.45 -5.36
CA LEU A 26 1.85 -10.18 -5.93
C LEU A 26 2.52 -9.29 -4.91
N GLY A 27 2.25 -9.50 -3.63
CA GLY A 27 2.86 -8.72 -2.56
C GLY A 27 2.79 -9.42 -1.22
N GLU A 28 3.59 -8.92 -0.28
CA GLU A 28 3.65 -9.49 1.07
C GLU A 28 4.16 -8.43 2.05
N THR A 29 3.55 -8.38 3.23
CA THR A 29 3.94 -7.43 4.28
C THR A 29 4.47 -8.21 5.48
N TYR A 30 5.71 -7.86 5.88
CA TYR A 30 6.37 -8.42 7.06
C TYR A 30 6.52 -7.29 8.08
N THR A 31 5.61 -7.20 9.02
CA THR A 31 5.57 -6.09 9.97
C THR A 31 6.73 -6.10 10.95
N GLU A 32 7.14 -7.28 11.42
CA GLU A 32 8.27 -7.38 12.36
C GLU A 32 9.59 -6.96 11.71
N GLN A 33 9.74 -7.19 10.41
CA GLN A 33 10.95 -6.86 9.65
C GLN A 33 10.88 -5.49 9.01
N SER A 34 9.75 -4.81 9.13
CA SER A 34 9.50 -3.52 8.46
C SER A 34 9.77 -3.60 6.96
N LEU A 35 9.18 -4.60 6.32
CA LEU A 35 9.46 -4.94 4.94
C LEU A 35 8.18 -5.21 4.17
N ILE A 36 8.07 -4.60 2.99
CA ILE A 36 7.02 -4.88 2.02
C ILE A 36 7.68 -5.41 0.75
N LYS A 37 7.20 -6.55 0.26
CA LYS A 37 7.68 -7.15 -0.98
C LYS A 37 6.61 -7.00 -2.05
N ILE A 38 7.01 -6.54 -3.24
CA ILE A 38 6.12 -6.34 -4.38
C ILE A 38 6.66 -7.12 -5.56
N ARG A 39 5.80 -7.82 -6.30
CA ARG A 39 6.19 -8.50 -7.52
C ARG A 39 6.55 -7.45 -8.57
N SER A 40 7.76 -7.54 -9.13
CA SER A 40 8.19 -6.68 -10.23
C SER A 40 7.54 -7.14 -11.55
N GLY A 41 7.58 -6.27 -12.56
CA GLY A 41 7.06 -6.61 -13.89
C GLY A 41 5.55 -6.44 -14.05
N GLN A 42 4.85 -5.98 -13.04
CA GLN A 42 3.43 -5.64 -13.15
C GLN A 42 3.24 -4.33 -13.93
N SER A 43 2.03 -4.12 -14.47
CA SER A 43 1.68 -2.81 -14.98
C SER A 43 1.78 -1.78 -13.85
N LYS A 44 1.90 -0.50 -14.20
CA LYS A 44 2.00 0.56 -13.17
C LYS A 44 0.77 0.60 -12.27
N PHE A 45 -0.41 0.39 -12.85
CA PHE A 45 -1.64 0.36 -12.06
C PHE A 45 -1.65 -0.82 -11.10
N ASP A 46 -1.30 -2.01 -11.58
CA ASP A 46 -1.28 -3.21 -10.75
C ASP A 46 -0.21 -3.11 -9.65
N GLU A 47 0.92 -2.50 -9.95
CA GLU A 47 1.96 -2.25 -8.95
C GLU A 47 1.46 -1.31 -7.86
N ALA A 48 0.78 -0.23 -8.24
CA ALA A 48 0.19 0.71 -7.28
C ALA A 48 -0.89 0.05 -6.42
N ASP A 49 -1.74 -0.78 -7.04
CA ASP A 49 -2.75 -1.56 -6.34
C ASP A 49 -2.10 -2.48 -5.30
N THR A 50 -1.09 -3.23 -5.71
CA THR A 50 -0.36 -4.13 -4.81
C THR A 50 0.29 -3.37 -3.67
N LEU A 51 0.94 -2.25 -3.95
CA LEU A 51 1.59 -1.43 -2.93
C LEU A 51 0.57 -0.93 -1.90
N LEU A 52 -0.56 -0.38 -2.36
CA LEU A 52 -1.60 0.11 -1.46
C LEU A 52 -2.21 -1.03 -0.64
N HIS A 53 -2.43 -2.18 -1.26
CA HIS A 53 -2.94 -3.38 -0.58
C HIS A 53 -2.03 -3.76 0.60
N GLU A 54 -0.71 -3.79 0.37
CA GLU A 54 0.24 -4.12 1.43
C GLU A 54 0.33 -3.02 2.49
N CYS A 55 0.18 -1.75 2.12
CA CYS A 55 0.10 -0.66 3.09
C CYS A 55 -1.12 -0.80 4.01
N ILE A 56 -2.25 -1.27 3.47
CA ILE A 56 -3.45 -1.50 4.28
C ILE A 56 -3.22 -2.66 5.25
N HIS A 57 -2.50 -3.70 4.85
CA HIS A 57 -2.09 -4.75 5.79
C HIS A 57 -1.24 -4.17 6.93
N ALA A 58 -0.32 -3.26 6.63
CA ALA A 58 0.50 -2.61 7.65
C ALA A 58 -0.35 -1.75 8.61
N LEU A 59 -1.33 -1.02 8.08
CA LEU A 59 -2.26 -0.25 8.90
C LEU A 59 -3.13 -1.16 9.77
N ASP A 60 -3.63 -2.25 9.19
CA ASP A 60 -4.44 -3.24 9.90
C ASP A 60 -3.69 -3.78 11.11
N GLU A 61 -2.43 -4.14 10.92
CA GLU A 61 -1.61 -4.66 12.00
C GLU A 61 -1.41 -3.63 13.11
N ARG A 62 -1.11 -2.37 12.74
CA ARG A 62 -0.86 -1.29 13.70
C ARG A 62 -2.12 -0.93 14.49
N PHE A 63 -3.29 -0.92 13.85
CA PHE A 63 -4.56 -0.62 14.51
C PHE A 63 -5.26 -1.84 15.08
N GLN A 64 -4.77 -3.04 14.79
CA GLN A 64 -5.36 -4.31 15.22
C GLN A 64 -6.84 -4.44 14.80
N LEU A 65 -7.10 -4.12 13.53
CA LEU A 65 -8.46 -4.14 12.99
C LEU A 65 -8.96 -5.55 12.69
N ASN A 66 -8.04 -6.49 12.49
CA ASN A 66 -8.35 -7.88 12.13
C ASN A 66 -9.17 -7.97 10.84
N LEU A 67 -8.74 -7.23 9.82
CA LEU A 67 -9.40 -7.27 8.53
C LEU A 67 -9.19 -8.61 7.84
N THR A 68 -10.23 -9.09 7.16
CA THR A 68 -10.09 -10.26 6.28
C THR A 68 -9.38 -9.83 5.01
N GLU A 69 -8.83 -10.79 4.28
CA GLU A 69 -8.19 -10.52 2.97
C GLU A 69 -9.18 -9.88 2.01
N ARG A 70 -10.45 -10.28 2.06
CA ARG A 70 -11.50 -9.67 1.26
C ARG A 70 -11.71 -8.21 1.62
N GLN A 71 -11.70 -7.87 2.91
CA GLN A 71 -11.85 -6.49 3.36
C GLN A 71 -10.67 -5.63 2.91
N VAL A 72 -9.45 -6.15 3.00
CA VAL A 72 -8.26 -5.45 2.51
C VAL A 72 -8.36 -5.22 1.00
N TYR A 73 -8.72 -6.25 0.24
CA TYR A 73 -8.90 -6.15 -1.20
C TYR A 73 -9.95 -5.10 -1.58
N CYS A 74 -11.13 -5.17 -0.98
CA CYS A 74 -12.21 -4.24 -1.30
C CYS A 74 -11.87 -2.81 -0.90
N THR A 75 -11.19 -2.61 0.23
CA THR A 75 -10.76 -1.29 0.67
C THR A 75 -9.75 -0.70 -0.31
N THR A 76 -8.78 -1.51 -0.74
CA THR A 76 -7.75 -1.07 -1.69
C THR A 76 -8.38 -0.65 -3.02
N VAL A 77 -9.19 -1.53 -3.61
CA VAL A 77 -9.84 -1.25 -4.89
C VAL A 77 -10.78 -0.07 -4.78
N GLY A 78 -11.52 0.00 -3.68
CA GLY A 78 -12.45 1.10 -3.42
C GLY A 78 -11.75 2.45 -3.35
N LEU A 79 -10.62 2.54 -2.65
CA LEU A 79 -9.83 3.77 -2.55
C LEU A 79 -9.27 4.17 -3.91
N LEU A 80 -8.71 3.22 -4.67
CA LEU A 80 -8.16 3.52 -5.99
C LEU A 80 -9.24 4.04 -6.94
N CYS A 81 -10.42 3.43 -6.93
CA CYS A 81 -11.55 3.89 -7.74
C CYS A 81 -12.03 5.26 -7.29
N LEU A 82 -12.11 5.49 -5.97
CA LEU A 82 -12.52 6.77 -5.42
C LEU A 82 -11.57 7.89 -5.88
N PHE A 83 -10.27 7.66 -5.83
CA PHE A 83 -9.28 8.63 -6.25
C PHE A 83 -9.28 8.85 -7.76
N LYS A 84 -9.45 7.77 -8.53
CA LYS A 84 -9.55 7.85 -9.98
C LYS A 84 -10.74 8.69 -10.42
N ASP A 85 -11.89 8.48 -9.76
CA ASP A 85 -13.13 9.16 -10.11
C ASP A 85 -13.17 10.60 -9.59
N ASN A 86 -12.34 10.91 -8.60
CA ASN A 86 -12.33 12.22 -7.93
C ASN A 86 -10.91 12.77 -7.78
N PRO A 87 -10.23 13.07 -8.90
CA PRO A 87 -8.84 13.55 -8.83
C PRO A 87 -8.70 14.88 -8.08
N ASP A 88 -9.71 15.74 -8.13
CA ASP A 88 -9.69 17.01 -7.41
C ASP A 88 -9.75 16.81 -5.90
N MET A 89 -10.47 15.79 -5.44
CA MET A 89 -10.53 15.45 -4.03
C MET A 89 -9.16 14.97 -3.54
N LEU A 90 -8.51 14.09 -4.29
CA LEU A 90 -7.19 13.57 -3.94
C LEU A 90 -6.17 14.71 -3.87
N GLN A 91 -6.18 15.61 -4.86
CA GLN A 91 -5.30 16.76 -4.90
C GLN A 91 -5.55 17.70 -3.72
N TYR A 92 -6.81 17.96 -3.41
CA TYR A 92 -7.19 18.79 -2.27
C TYR A 92 -6.67 18.19 -0.95
N ILE A 93 -6.93 16.91 -0.70
CA ILE A 93 -6.47 16.24 0.51
C ILE A 93 -4.95 16.30 0.63
N SER A 94 -4.25 15.99 -0.45
CA SER A 94 -2.79 16.02 -0.48
C SER A 94 -2.26 17.43 -0.13
N SER A 95 -2.87 18.48 -0.68
CA SER A 95 -2.44 19.85 -0.44
C SER A 95 -2.63 20.27 1.02
N VAL A 96 -3.69 19.78 1.66
CA VAL A 96 -3.97 20.09 3.07
C VAL A 96 -3.00 19.35 3.99
N ILE A 97 -2.73 18.08 3.71
CA ILE A 97 -1.82 17.27 4.50
C ILE A 97 -0.41 17.85 4.50
N ASP A 98 0.08 18.33 3.35
CA ASP A 98 1.42 18.89 3.23
C ASP A 98 1.66 20.09 4.15
N LYS A 99 0.61 20.78 4.58
CA LYS A 99 0.68 21.98 5.40
C LYS A 99 0.42 21.72 6.88
N ARG A 100 0.12 20.49 7.25
CA ARG A 100 -0.29 20.14 8.60
C ARG A 100 0.70 19.21 9.24
N GLU A 101 1.06 19.49 10.48
CA GLU A 101 1.77 18.56 11.35
C GLU A 101 0.75 17.55 11.89
N VAL A 102 1.01 16.29 11.67
CA VAL A 102 0.15 15.21 12.11
C VAL A 102 0.91 14.29 13.06
#